data_ad73ef7e92adfcf9dd8a9b2929095ba3
#
_entry.id   ad73ef7e92adfcf9dd8a9b2929095ba3
#
_cell.length_a   1.000
_cell.length_b   1.000
_cell.length_c   1.000
_cell.angle_alpha   90.00
_cell.angle_beta   90.00
_cell.angle_gamma   90.00
#
_symmetry.space_group_name_H-M   'P 1'
#
loop_
_entity.id
_entity.type
_entity.pdbx_description
1 polymer ?
#
loop_
_entity_poly.entity_id
_entity_poly.type
_entity_poly.pdbx_seq_one_letter_code
_entity_poly.pdbx_strand_id
1 'polypeptide(L)'
;RADAVVMFGADEKNAALRIQSLRPELAVLRARNAPGPEAARLKGRPVLAFAGIGRPEKFFATAREAGAELRDTLAFPDHRVYSESDLAGIFRRAADLGAVPLTTAKDAVRIPPSARAQVEVLTMTLVWEDEAALEALLHRFLNSR
;
A
#
# COMPACT_ATOMS: atom_id res chain seq x y z
N ARG A 1 -5.53 25.61 11.72
CA ARG A 1 -6.94 25.25 11.84
C ARG A 1 -7.18 24.04 10.94
N ALA A 2 -7.71 22.96 11.51
CA ALA A 2 -8.12 21.77 10.75
C ALA A 2 -9.64 21.85 10.52
N ASP A 3 -10.09 21.47 9.33
CA ASP A 3 -11.51 21.46 8.96
C ASP A 3 -12.06 20.03 8.90
N ALA A 4 -11.18 19.04 8.84
CA ALA A 4 -11.50 17.62 8.94
C ALA A 4 -10.31 16.84 9.48
N VAL A 5 -10.57 15.64 9.97
CA VAL A 5 -9.55 14.66 10.38
C VAL A 5 -9.77 13.38 9.59
N VAL A 6 -8.69 12.85 9.02
CA VAL A 6 -8.71 11.53 8.37
C VAL A 6 -8.00 10.54 9.27
N MET A 7 -8.70 9.50 9.66
CA MET A 7 -8.16 8.40 10.46
C MET A 7 -7.86 7.20 9.58
N PHE A 8 -6.68 6.63 9.77
CA PHE A 8 -6.21 5.46 9.04
C PHE A 8 -6.11 4.23 9.93
N GLY A 9 -6.77 3.15 9.52
CA GLY A 9 -6.73 1.88 10.22
C GLY A 9 -7.69 1.82 11.42
N ALA A 10 -7.49 0.81 12.27
CA ALA A 10 -8.35 0.57 13.43
C ALA A 10 -8.23 1.69 14.47
N ASP A 11 -9.36 2.12 15.00
CA ASP A 11 -9.44 3.13 16.07
C ASP A 11 -9.35 2.46 17.46
N GLU A 12 -8.20 1.85 17.76
CA GLU A 12 -7.97 1.09 19.00
C GLU A 12 -8.11 1.92 20.29
N LYS A 13 -8.00 3.25 20.19
CA LYS A 13 -8.02 4.18 21.32
C LYS A 13 -9.26 5.08 21.34
N ASN A 14 -10.28 4.75 20.56
CA ASN A 14 -11.49 5.58 20.42
C ASN A 14 -11.18 7.05 20.11
N ALA A 15 -10.16 7.28 19.28
CA ALA A 15 -9.71 8.62 18.94
C ALA A 15 -10.81 9.42 18.21
N ALA A 16 -11.63 8.77 17.37
CA ALA A 16 -12.75 9.41 16.70
C ALA A 16 -13.74 10.00 17.71
N LEU A 17 -14.18 9.25 18.71
CA LEU A 17 -15.08 9.72 19.74
C LEU A 17 -14.47 10.85 20.56
N ARG A 18 -13.20 10.78 20.88
CA ARG A 18 -12.48 11.84 21.60
C ARG A 18 -12.38 13.12 20.78
N ILE A 19 -12.11 13.03 19.49
CA ILE A 19 -12.08 14.18 18.59
C ILE A 19 -13.47 14.81 18.51
N GLN A 20 -14.50 14.00 18.29
CA GLN A 20 -15.88 14.48 18.21
C GLN A 20 -16.38 15.12 19.51
N SER A 21 -15.96 14.61 20.68
CA SER A 21 -16.32 15.23 21.96
C SER A 21 -15.63 16.56 22.21
N LEU A 22 -14.40 16.74 21.72
CA LEU A 22 -13.63 17.99 21.88
C LEU A 22 -13.94 19.02 20.79
N ARG A 23 -14.27 18.56 19.60
CA ARG A 23 -14.47 19.38 18.41
C ARG A 23 -15.61 18.81 17.56
N PRO A 24 -16.89 18.98 18.01
CA PRO A 24 -18.06 18.40 17.33
C PRO A 24 -18.22 18.86 15.86
N GLU A 25 -17.69 20.05 15.54
CA GLU A 25 -17.72 20.62 14.20
C GLU A 25 -16.74 19.98 13.21
N LEU A 26 -15.76 19.22 13.69
CA LEU A 26 -14.80 18.54 12.80
C LEU A 26 -15.40 17.29 12.19
N ALA A 27 -15.35 17.22 10.87
CA ALA A 27 -15.64 15.98 10.17
C ALA A 27 -14.53 14.94 10.46
N VAL A 28 -14.90 13.76 10.93
CA VAL A 28 -13.98 12.63 11.10
C VAL A 28 -14.27 11.62 10.01
N LEU A 29 -13.36 11.52 9.05
CA LEU A 29 -13.42 10.56 7.96
C LEU A 29 -12.53 9.36 8.30
N ARG A 30 -12.96 8.18 7.89
CA ARG A 30 -12.17 6.94 8.03
C ARG A 30 -11.77 6.44 6.68
N ALA A 31 -10.51 6.02 6.59
CA ALA A 31 -9.96 5.44 5.39
C ALA A 31 -9.03 4.27 5.74
N ARG A 32 -8.92 3.34 4.82
CA ARG A 32 -7.97 2.23 4.91
C ARG A 32 -7.22 2.06 3.60
N ASN A 33 -6.03 1.54 3.69
CA ASN A 33 -5.32 1.08 2.51
C ASN A 33 -5.89 -0.26 2.07
N ALA A 34 -6.12 -0.41 0.78
CA ALA A 34 -6.51 -1.67 0.16
C ALA A 34 -5.62 -1.96 -1.05
N PRO A 35 -5.42 -3.24 -1.40
CA PRO A 35 -4.74 -3.59 -2.64
C PRO A 35 -5.44 -2.98 -3.84
N GLY A 36 -4.66 -2.52 -4.82
CA GLY A 36 -5.19 -2.03 -6.09
C GLY A 36 -5.86 -3.13 -6.91
N PRO A 37 -6.53 -2.78 -8.02
CA PRO A 37 -7.29 -3.73 -8.84
C PRO A 37 -6.41 -4.84 -9.44
N GLU A 38 -5.13 -4.59 -9.64
CA GLU A 38 -4.16 -5.57 -10.11
C GLU A 38 -3.94 -6.73 -9.12
N ALA A 39 -4.30 -6.57 -7.87
CA ALA A 39 -4.21 -7.61 -6.85
C ALA A 39 -4.95 -8.90 -7.23
N ALA A 40 -6.04 -8.78 -7.99
CA ALA A 40 -6.78 -9.94 -8.47
C ALA A 40 -5.92 -10.91 -9.31
N ARG A 41 -4.88 -10.39 -9.99
CA ARG A 41 -3.94 -11.18 -10.80
C ARG A 41 -2.97 -12.00 -9.94
N LEU A 42 -2.84 -11.66 -8.66
CA LEU A 42 -1.91 -12.31 -7.74
C LEU A 42 -2.51 -13.55 -7.08
N LYS A 43 -3.82 -13.74 -7.17
CA LYS A 43 -4.51 -14.85 -6.51
C LYS A 43 -3.98 -16.21 -6.97
N GLY A 44 -3.44 -16.99 -6.03
CA GLY A 44 -2.84 -18.30 -6.28
C GLY A 44 -1.51 -18.26 -7.05
N ARG A 45 -0.93 -17.06 -7.31
CA ARG A 45 0.36 -16.97 -7.97
C ARG A 45 1.51 -17.06 -6.96
N PRO A 46 2.50 -17.92 -7.23
CA PRO A 46 3.72 -17.95 -6.44
C PRO A 46 4.53 -16.68 -6.70
N VAL A 47 4.85 -15.96 -5.63
CA VAL A 47 5.62 -14.71 -5.70
C VAL A 47 6.79 -14.71 -4.72
N LEU A 48 7.86 -14.02 -5.13
CA LEU A 48 8.92 -13.55 -4.26
C LEU A 48 8.67 -12.06 -4.04
N ALA A 49 8.19 -11.70 -2.85
CA ALA A 49 7.90 -10.31 -2.53
C ALA A 49 9.16 -9.60 -2.00
N PHE A 50 9.46 -8.42 -2.54
CA PHE A 50 10.58 -7.61 -2.05
C PHE A 50 10.19 -6.14 -1.89
N ALA A 51 10.75 -5.48 -0.88
CA ALA A 51 10.46 -4.07 -0.62
C ALA A 51 11.60 -3.38 0.13
N GLY A 52 11.89 -2.11 -0.28
CA GLY A 52 12.77 -1.17 0.38
C GLY A 52 11.99 0.04 0.91
N ILE A 53 11.05 -0.22 1.80
CA ILE A 53 10.19 0.76 2.46
C ILE A 53 10.27 0.59 3.99
N GLY A 54 9.87 1.62 4.75
CA GLY A 54 10.00 1.62 6.20
C GLY A 54 9.25 0.53 6.97
N ARG A 55 8.25 -0.12 6.36
CA ARG A 55 7.47 -1.23 6.96
C ARG A 55 7.16 -2.32 5.93
N PRO A 56 8.16 -3.09 5.49
CA PRO A 56 8.00 -4.10 4.45
C PRO A 56 7.03 -5.23 4.85
N GLU A 57 6.92 -5.54 6.15
CA GLU A 57 6.04 -6.59 6.65
C GLU A 57 4.57 -6.31 6.34
N LYS A 58 4.16 -5.03 6.34
CA LYS A 58 2.80 -4.63 5.97
C LYS A 58 2.52 -4.91 4.50
N PHE A 59 3.49 -4.65 3.63
CA PHE A 59 3.39 -4.98 2.21
C PHE A 59 3.29 -6.49 2.00
N PHE A 60 4.11 -7.27 2.69
CA PHE A 60 4.06 -8.74 2.60
C PHE A 60 2.73 -9.30 3.11
N ALA A 61 2.19 -8.74 4.19
CA ALA A 61 0.86 -9.11 4.69
C ALA A 61 -0.22 -8.77 3.65
N THR A 62 -0.19 -7.59 3.06
CA THR A 62 -1.13 -7.17 2.01
C THR A 62 -1.07 -8.07 0.77
N ALA A 63 0.13 -8.46 0.33
CA ALA A 63 0.29 -9.38 -0.79
C ALA A 63 -0.33 -10.75 -0.48
N ARG A 64 -0.18 -11.24 0.76
CA ARG A 64 -0.80 -12.49 1.21
C ARG A 64 -2.32 -12.37 1.29
N GLU A 65 -2.84 -11.27 1.82
CA GLU A 65 -4.27 -10.98 1.88
C GLU A 65 -4.91 -10.86 0.48
N ALA A 66 -4.15 -10.37 -0.50
CA ALA A 66 -4.53 -10.36 -1.91
C ALA A 66 -4.56 -11.76 -2.55
N GLY A 67 -4.17 -12.80 -1.81
CA GLY A 67 -4.18 -14.19 -2.25
C GLY A 67 -2.92 -14.64 -2.97
N ALA A 68 -1.83 -13.87 -2.94
CA ALA A 68 -0.55 -14.29 -3.48
C ALA A 68 0.06 -15.41 -2.62
N GLU A 69 0.66 -16.40 -3.26
CA GLU A 69 1.45 -17.43 -2.60
C GLU A 69 2.89 -16.91 -2.38
N LEU A 70 3.18 -16.36 -1.22
CA LEU A 70 4.52 -15.90 -0.91
C LEU A 70 5.46 -17.10 -0.73
N ARG A 71 6.32 -17.32 -1.72
CA ARG A 71 7.40 -18.33 -1.65
C ARG A 71 8.56 -17.82 -0.82
N ASP A 72 8.79 -16.50 -0.86
CA ASP A 72 9.82 -15.84 -0.09
C ASP A 72 9.58 -14.33 0.02
N THR A 73 10.29 -13.69 0.97
CA THR A 73 10.24 -12.24 1.18
C THR A 73 11.64 -11.68 1.38
N LEU A 74 11.94 -10.56 0.72
CA LEU A 74 13.21 -9.85 0.87
C LEU A 74 12.95 -8.40 1.31
N ALA A 75 13.37 -8.09 2.52
CA ALA A 75 13.35 -6.72 3.04
C ALA A 75 14.68 -6.02 2.76
N PHE A 76 14.60 -4.85 2.16
CA PHE A 76 15.75 -3.97 1.91
C PHE A 76 15.65 -2.72 2.80
N PRO A 77 16.76 -2.03 3.05
CA PRO A 77 16.73 -0.73 3.70
C PRO A 77 15.78 0.25 3.00
N ASP A 78 15.13 1.12 3.79
CA ASP A 78 14.22 2.12 3.23
C ASP A 78 14.93 3.00 2.19
N HIS A 79 14.20 3.39 1.16
CA HIS A 79 14.73 4.16 0.02
C HIS A 79 15.86 3.48 -0.77
N ARG A 80 15.95 2.13 -0.75
CA ARG A 80 16.95 1.39 -1.51
C ARG A 80 16.90 1.76 -3.00
N VAL A 81 18.07 2.10 -3.55
CA VAL A 81 18.31 2.08 -4.99
C VAL A 81 18.83 0.69 -5.33
N TYR A 82 18.09 -0.04 -6.14
CA TYR A 82 18.45 -1.41 -6.49
C TYR A 82 19.62 -1.43 -7.47
N SER A 83 20.72 -2.04 -7.09
CA SER A 83 21.85 -2.29 -7.98
C SER A 83 21.54 -3.43 -8.96
N GLU A 84 22.30 -3.54 -10.03
CA GLU A 84 22.20 -4.69 -10.95
C GLU A 84 22.41 -6.02 -10.23
N SER A 85 23.30 -6.06 -9.25
CA SER A 85 23.54 -7.24 -8.42
C SER A 85 22.35 -7.59 -7.54
N ASP A 86 21.68 -6.58 -6.94
CA ASP A 86 20.46 -6.79 -6.16
C ASP A 86 19.38 -7.43 -7.04
N LEU A 87 19.14 -6.84 -8.22
CA LEU A 87 18.12 -7.31 -9.16
C LEU A 87 18.43 -8.70 -9.70
N ALA A 88 19.67 -8.96 -10.06
CA ALA A 88 20.12 -10.29 -10.51
C ALA A 88 19.91 -11.35 -9.40
N GLY A 89 20.16 -10.98 -8.14
CA GLY A 89 19.90 -11.84 -6.99
C GLY A 89 18.41 -12.13 -6.80
N ILE A 90 17.57 -11.10 -6.90
CA ILE A 90 16.10 -11.22 -6.79
C ILE A 90 15.57 -12.13 -7.90
N PHE A 91 15.96 -11.88 -9.16
CA PHE A 91 15.46 -12.65 -10.31
C PHE A 91 15.89 -14.12 -10.26
N ARG A 92 17.14 -14.39 -9.90
CA ARG A 92 17.63 -15.76 -9.72
C ARG A 92 16.84 -16.49 -8.66
N ARG A 93 16.69 -15.89 -7.48
CA ARG A 93 15.95 -16.48 -6.37
C ARG A 93 14.48 -16.71 -6.71
N ALA A 94 13.85 -15.79 -7.42
CA ALA A 94 12.49 -15.95 -7.91
C ALA A 94 12.38 -17.14 -8.88
N ALA A 95 13.32 -17.25 -9.82
CA ALA A 95 13.38 -18.39 -10.77
C ALA A 95 13.57 -19.73 -10.06
N ASP A 96 14.47 -19.81 -9.08
CA ASP A 96 14.72 -21.03 -8.30
C ASP A 96 13.47 -21.48 -7.51
N LEU A 97 12.62 -20.53 -7.12
CA LEU A 97 11.37 -20.79 -6.41
C LEU A 97 10.15 -20.98 -7.33
N GLY A 98 10.33 -20.88 -8.64
CA GLY A 98 9.21 -20.86 -9.59
C GLY A 98 8.22 -19.72 -9.31
N ALA A 99 8.71 -18.59 -8.82
CA ALA A 99 7.93 -17.46 -8.37
C ALA A 99 8.15 -16.22 -9.26
N VAL A 100 7.19 -15.29 -9.23
CA VAL A 100 7.34 -14.00 -9.91
C VAL A 100 7.79 -12.95 -8.90
N PRO A 101 8.78 -12.10 -9.23
CA PRO A 101 9.15 -10.98 -8.37
C PRO A 101 7.99 -10.00 -8.23
N LEU A 102 7.65 -9.64 -6.98
CA LEU A 102 6.59 -8.71 -6.63
C LEU A 102 7.12 -7.59 -5.75
N THR A 103 6.83 -6.35 -6.09
CA THR A 103 7.25 -5.20 -5.28
C THR A 103 6.18 -4.12 -5.14
N THR A 104 6.49 -3.07 -4.38
CA THR A 104 5.62 -1.90 -4.20
C THR A 104 5.74 -0.93 -5.37
N ALA A 105 4.73 -0.07 -5.58
CA ALA A 105 4.82 1.02 -6.55
C ALA A 105 5.99 1.98 -6.25
N LYS A 106 6.31 2.20 -4.96
CA LYS A 106 7.42 3.07 -4.55
C LYS A 106 8.78 2.49 -4.92
N ASP A 107 8.94 1.18 -4.82
CA ASP A 107 10.18 0.51 -5.20
C ASP A 107 10.30 0.36 -6.71
N ALA A 108 9.19 0.10 -7.40
CA ALA A 108 9.17 -0.08 -8.84
C ALA A 108 9.74 1.12 -9.62
N VAL A 109 9.55 2.37 -9.14
CA VAL A 109 10.11 3.56 -9.78
C VAL A 109 11.64 3.66 -9.64
N ARG A 110 12.23 2.90 -8.70
CA ARG A 110 13.68 2.85 -8.46
C ARG A 110 14.35 1.70 -9.22
N ILE A 111 13.58 0.87 -9.91
CA ILE A 111 14.05 -0.22 -10.74
C ILE A 111 14.26 0.29 -12.16
N PRO A 112 15.43 0.03 -12.80
CA PRO A 112 15.65 0.40 -14.19
C PRO A 112 14.54 -0.13 -15.12
N PRO A 113 14.14 0.62 -16.16
CA PRO A 113 13.05 0.22 -17.06
C PRO A 113 13.23 -1.17 -17.67
N SER A 114 14.45 -1.57 -18.00
CA SER A 114 14.78 -2.88 -18.56
C SER A 114 14.48 -4.05 -17.61
N ALA A 115 14.64 -3.84 -16.31
CA ALA A 115 14.36 -4.85 -15.29
C ALA A 115 12.90 -4.79 -14.80
N ARG A 116 12.27 -3.61 -14.86
CA ARG A 116 10.89 -3.39 -14.37
C ARG A 116 9.87 -4.26 -15.10
N ALA A 117 10.06 -4.56 -16.39
CA ALA A 117 9.17 -5.42 -17.16
C ALA A 117 9.07 -6.85 -16.62
N GLN A 118 10.04 -7.27 -15.79
CA GLN A 118 10.08 -8.60 -15.17
C GLN A 118 9.51 -8.64 -13.75
N VAL A 119 9.00 -7.51 -13.25
CA VAL A 119 8.54 -7.35 -11.87
C VAL A 119 7.07 -7.00 -11.87
N GLU A 120 6.29 -7.76 -11.12
CA GLU A 120 4.90 -7.39 -10.80
C GLU A 120 4.90 -6.30 -9.74
N VAL A 121 3.91 -5.41 -9.82
CA VAL A 121 3.76 -4.30 -8.89
C VAL A 121 2.40 -4.39 -8.22
N LEU A 122 2.40 -4.41 -6.90
CA LEU A 122 1.18 -4.27 -6.11
C LEU A 122 1.04 -2.83 -5.65
N THR A 123 0.02 -2.15 -6.16
CA THR A 123 -0.32 -0.80 -5.70
C THR A 123 -1.24 -0.86 -4.47
N MET A 124 -1.24 0.23 -3.74
CA MET A 124 -2.18 0.44 -2.63
C MET A 124 -3.08 1.62 -2.98
N THR A 125 -4.37 1.40 -2.85
CA THR A 125 -5.38 2.44 -3.01
C THR A 125 -5.94 2.84 -1.65
N LEU A 126 -6.41 4.07 -1.55
CA LEU A 126 -7.14 4.54 -0.41
C LEU A 126 -8.62 4.22 -0.61
N VAL A 127 -9.21 3.52 0.36
CA VAL A 127 -10.63 3.22 0.38
C VAL A 127 -11.24 3.96 1.56
N TRP A 128 -12.23 4.79 1.29
CA TRP A 128 -13.00 5.50 2.31
C TRP A 128 -14.08 4.59 2.87
N GLU A 129 -14.31 4.63 4.18
CA GLU A 129 -15.41 3.88 4.79
C GLU A 129 -16.78 4.52 4.51
N ASP A 130 -16.79 5.83 4.34
CA ASP A 130 -17.98 6.63 3.99
C ASP A 130 -17.63 7.64 2.90
N GLU A 131 -17.88 7.24 1.66
CA GLU A 131 -17.64 8.08 0.47
C GLU A 131 -18.62 9.25 0.44
N ALA A 132 -19.86 9.08 0.91
CA ALA A 132 -20.86 10.15 0.94
C ALA A 132 -20.45 11.26 1.91
N ALA A 133 -19.89 10.92 3.07
CA ALA A 133 -19.34 11.90 4.00
C ALA A 133 -18.16 12.67 3.40
N LEU A 134 -17.29 12.00 2.63
CA LEU A 134 -16.20 12.65 1.91
C LEU A 134 -16.74 13.62 0.87
N GLU A 135 -17.70 13.19 0.03
CA GLU A 135 -18.30 14.03 -0.99
C GLU A 135 -18.98 15.27 -0.39
N ALA A 136 -19.76 15.08 0.67
CA ALA A 136 -20.41 16.18 1.38
C ALA A 136 -19.39 17.19 1.93
N LEU A 137 -18.28 16.71 2.47
CA LEU A 137 -17.18 17.56 2.92
C LEU A 137 -16.57 18.35 1.78
N LEU A 138 -16.25 17.69 0.66
CA LEU A 138 -15.67 18.34 -0.52
C LEU A 138 -16.61 19.38 -1.13
N HIS A 139 -17.90 19.08 -1.26
CA HIS A 139 -18.91 20.02 -1.74
C HIS A 139 -18.99 21.27 -0.87
N ARG A 140 -18.91 21.12 0.45
CA ARG A 140 -18.92 22.27 1.38
C ARG A 140 -17.72 23.20 1.11
N PHE A 141 -16.53 22.65 0.83
CA PHE A 141 -15.34 23.47 0.55
C PHE A 141 -15.34 24.10 -0.83
N LEU A 142 -15.84 23.38 -1.85
CA LEU A 142 -15.88 23.87 -3.22
C LEU A 142 -16.92 24.99 -3.38
N ASN A 143 -18.03 24.94 -2.62
CA ASN A 143 -19.12 25.93 -2.69
C ASN A 143 -18.97 27.08 -1.69
N SER A 144 -17.90 27.09 -0.88
CA SER A 144 -17.61 28.15 0.10
C SER A 144 -16.65 29.22 -0.44
N ARG A 145 -16.43 29.29 -1.74
CA ARG A 145 -15.64 30.33 -2.41
C ARG A 145 -16.51 31.31 -3.15
#